data_4ade0c8fbf07ce11feb11e26d8971565
#
_entry.id   4ade0c8fbf07ce11feb11e26d8971565
#
_cell.length_a   1.000
_cell.length_b   1.000
_cell.length_c   1.000
_cell.angle_alpha   90.00
_cell.angle_beta   90.00
_cell.angle_gamma   90.00
#
_symmetry.space_group_name_H-M   'P 1'
#
loop_
_entity.id
_entity.type
_entity.pdbx_description
1 polymer ?
#
loop_
_entity_poly.entity_id
_entity_poly.type
_entity_poly.pdbx_seq_one_letter_code
_entity_poly.pdbx_strand_id
1 'polypeptide(L)'
;MYFCIVIKYSMNDNPTSKWLKGVAYEVAFWNNVYRWDKTFNGMIGWSHYGDIIALEEFDANAFLLQEDSPLVLDVGCGMSYATGNYIGDENKKKPLDIHYIDPLASYFNIILQRHKRNMPPIEFGSMEHLSYFYDKKNVSLITIQNALDHSSQPEKGILEALRSLKIGGILYLNHHPNEAVVEHYKGFHQYNIDINNGEMVIWNNYQEISINNLVSDYADIEVKRHDNGHVIAIIRKKQELPDEPCNLEDEIKQLSKDINKMNKLSYWKYNTIQFFVQALSWETKMRLKKMIKQA
;
A
#
# COMPACT_ATOMS: atom_id res chain seq x y z
N MET A 1 10.77 15.56 -28.59
CA MET A 1 10.93 16.66 -27.60
C MET A 1 9.95 16.33 -26.49
N TYR A 2 10.40 15.54 -25.49
CA TYR A 2 9.54 15.09 -24.41
C TYR A 2 9.49 16.18 -23.35
N PHE A 3 8.29 16.68 -23.08
CA PHE A 3 8.03 17.60 -21.99
C PHE A 3 8.13 16.82 -20.68
N CYS A 4 9.19 17.06 -19.94
CA CYS A 4 9.25 16.73 -18.52
C CYS A 4 8.19 17.61 -17.84
N ILE A 5 7.05 17.03 -17.43
CA ILE A 5 6.06 17.75 -16.63
C ILE A 5 6.66 17.89 -15.23
N VAL A 6 7.48 18.91 -15.06
CA VAL A 6 7.87 19.37 -13.72
C VAL A 6 6.65 20.06 -13.14
N ILE A 7 5.85 19.32 -12.38
CA ILE A 7 4.78 19.90 -11.56
C ILE A 7 5.45 20.78 -10.52
N LYS A 8 5.41 22.09 -10.72
CA LYS A 8 5.85 23.08 -9.72
C LYS A 8 4.85 23.05 -8.57
N TYR A 9 5.17 22.29 -7.53
CA TYR A 9 4.52 22.45 -6.25
C TYR A 9 4.80 23.84 -5.66
N SER A 10 3.79 24.46 -5.07
CA SER A 10 3.98 25.72 -4.35
C SER A 10 4.98 25.53 -3.20
N MET A 11 5.88 26.49 -2.99
CA MET A 11 7.08 26.38 -2.15
C MET A 11 6.87 26.10 -0.65
N ASN A 12 5.67 25.82 -0.14
CA ASN A 12 5.45 25.77 1.30
C ASN A 12 5.19 24.38 1.92
N ASP A 13 4.90 23.32 1.13
CA ASP A 13 4.79 21.96 1.67
C ASP A 13 5.30 20.94 0.64
N ASN A 14 6.55 20.52 0.79
CA ASN A 14 7.10 19.38 0.06
C ASN A 14 6.29 18.13 0.46
N PRO A 15 5.65 17.40 -0.49
CA PRO A 15 4.85 16.19 -0.21
C PRO A 15 5.57 15.18 0.68
N THR A 16 6.85 14.95 0.44
CA THR A 16 7.70 14.09 1.25
C THR A 16 7.83 14.58 2.70
N SER A 17 7.94 15.89 2.92
CA SER A 17 8.01 16.47 4.28
C SER A 17 6.72 16.26 5.05
N LYS A 18 5.56 16.34 4.38
CA LYS A 18 4.25 16.08 4.99
C LYS A 18 4.10 14.60 5.31
N TRP A 19 4.50 13.74 4.38
CA TRP A 19 4.51 12.29 4.54
C TRP A 19 5.36 11.85 5.74
N LEU A 20 6.57 12.39 5.89
CA LEU A 20 7.47 12.05 7.00
C LEU A 20 6.88 12.35 8.38
N LYS A 21 5.95 13.31 8.49
CA LYS A 21 5.25 13.58 9.75
C LYS A 21 4.31 12.42 10.15
N GLY A 22 3.83 11.63 9.18
CA GLY A 22 2.97 10.45 9.41
C GLY A 22 3.71 9.24 9.97
N VAL A 23 5.04 9.11 9.72
CA VAL A 23 5.84 7.93 10.11
C VAL A 23 5.68 7.58 11.59
N ALA A 24 5.76 8.57 12.48
CA ALA A 24 5.66 8.34 13.92
C ALA A 24 4.28 7.82 14.35
N TYR A 25 3.22 8.27 13.69
CA TYR A 25 1.86 7.80 13.94
C TYR A 25 1.69 6.36 13.49
N GLU A 26 2.12 6.02 12.28
CA GLU A 26 1.98 4.70 11.66
C GLU A 26 2.75 3.64 12.46
N VAL A 27 4.02 3.92 12.82
CA VAL A 27 4.81 3.02 13.67
C VAL A 27 4.17 2.82 15.04
N ALA A 28 3.60 3.87 15.64
CA ALA A 28 2.89 3.78 16.92
C ALA A 28 1.59 2.98 16.80
N PHE A 29 0.85 3.14 15.72
CA PHE A 29 -0.37 2.38 15.43
C PHE A 29 -0.07 0.89 15.38
N TRP A 30 0.82 0.44 14.51
CA TRP A 30 1.16 -0.97 14.35
C TRP A 30 1.78 -1.59 15.60
N ASN A 31 2.64 -0.84 16.33
CA ASN A 31 3.18 -1.33 17.60
C ASN A 31 2.08 -1.67 18.62
N ASN A 32 1.00 -0.90 18.64
CA ASN A 32 -0.08 -1.14 19.60
C ASN A 32 -1.13 -2.11 19.07
N VAL A 33 -1.36 -2.21 17.76
CA VAL A 33 -2.14 -3.30 17.17
C VAL A 33 -1.55 -4.65 17.55
N TYR A 34 -0.25 -4.82 17.39
CA TYR A 34 0.44 -6.07 17.69
C TYR A 34 0.61 -6.33 19.20
N ARG A 35 0.53 -5.30 20.04
CA ARG A 35 0.56 -5.42 21.49
C ARG A 35 -0.71 -6.05 22.05
N TRP A 36 -1.87 -5.68 21.49
CA TRP A 36 -3.17 -6.08 22.01
C TRP A 36 -3.74 -7.25 21.22
N ASP A 37 -3.72 -8.46 21.80
CA ASP A 37 -4.19 -9.68 21.14
C ASP A 37 -5.63 -9.57 20.61
N LYS A 38 -6.51 -8.87 21.33
CA LYS A 38 -7.90 -8.66 20.88
C LYS A 38 -7.96 -7.84 19.59
N THR A 39 -7.16 -6.78 19.49
CA THR A 39 -7.09 -5.96 18.30
C THR A 39 -6.38 -6.70 17.18
N PHE A 40 -5.31 -7.41 17.50
CA PHE A 40 -4.59 -8.24 16.56
C PHE A 40 -5.49 -9.34 15.99
N ASN A 41 -6.23 -10.07 16.84
CA ASN A 41 -7.21 -11.07 16.38
C ASN A 41 -8.34 -10.46 15.54
N GLY A 42 -8.77 -9.24 15.84
CA GLY A 42 -9.71 -8.49 15.02
C GLY A 42 -9.13 -8.07 13.67
N MET A 43 -7.83 -7.75 13.61
CA MET A 43 -7.11 -7.40 12.38
C MET A 43 -6.49 -8.63 11.69
N ILE A 44 -6.27 -9.73 12.38
CA ILE A 44 -5.94 -11.03 11.75
C ILE A 44 -7.04 -11.46 10.77
N GLY A 45 -8.29 -11.03 10.97
CA GLY A 45 -9.33 -11.17 9.94
C GLY A 45 -8.99 -10.50 8.61
N TRP A 46 -8.00 -9.62 8.57
CA TRP A 46 -7.46 -9.02 7.34
C TRP A 46 -6.16 -9.71 6.88
N SER A 47 -5.48 -10.46 7.75
CA SER A 47 -4.30 -11.22 7.38
C SER A 47 -4.69 -12.55 6.76
N HIS A 48 -4.20 -12.77 5.56
CA HIS A 48 -4.33 -14.01 4.82
C HIS A 48 -3.02 -14.80 4.75
N TYR A 49 -2.06 -14.46 5.62
CA TYR A 49 -0.83 -15.24 5.70
C TYR A 49 -1.12 -16.69 6.15
N GLY A 50 -0.71 -17.64 5.33
CA GLY A 50 -1.05 -19.06 5.50
C GLY A 50 -2.19 -19.56 4.61
N ASP A 51 -2.93 -18.64 3.98
CA ASP A 51 -4.06 -18.94 3.12
C ASP A 51 -3.66 -19.00 1.63
N ILE A 52 -4.50 -19.61 0.83
CA ILE A 52 -4.44 -19.48 -0.62
C ILE A 52 -4.79 -18.05 -0.99
N ILE A 53 -4.05 -17.47 -1.95
CA ILE A 53 -4.30 -16.10 -2.40
C ILE A 53 -5.73 -15.95 -2.93
N ALA A 54 -6.45 -15.01 -2.37
CA ALA A 54 -7.80 -14.63 -2.77
C ALA A 54 -7.90 -13.11 -2.82
N LEU A 55 -8.22 -12.56 -3.99
CA LEU A 55 -8.41 -11.14 -4.20
C LEU A 55 -9.85 -10.90 -4.67
N GLU A 56 -10.48 -9.85 -4.15
CA GLU A 56 -11.83 -9.46 -4.55
C GLU A 56 -11.86 -9.13 -6.05
N GLU A 57 -12.88 -9.56 -6.77
CA GLU A 57 -13.08 -9.31 -8.22
C GLU A 57 -11.99 -9.86 -9.16
N PHE A 58 -10.97 -10.57 -8.65
CA PHE A 58 -9.89 -11.14 -9.45
C PHE A 58 -9.46 -12.52 -8.95
N ASP A 59 -9.57 -13.54 -9.79
CA ASP A 59 -9.07 -14.89 -9.49
C ASP A 59 -7.54 -14.96 -9.63
N ALA A 60 -6.85 -14.43 -8.62
CA ALA A 60 -5.40 -14.41 -8.56
C ALA A 60 -4.81 -15.83 -8.49
N ASN A 61 -5.50 -16.77 -7.81
CA ASN A 61 -5.04 -18.14 -7.71
C ASN A 61 -5.03 -18.83 -9.08
N ALA A 62 -6.10 -18.75 -9.85
CA ALA A 62 -6.14 -19.30 -11.20
C ALA A 62 -5.16 -18.63 -12.15
N PHE A 63 -4.96 -17.31 -12.02
CA PHE A 63 -3.97 -16.56 -12.81
C PHE A 63 -2.54 -17.06 -12.54
N LEU A 64 -2.15 -17.15 -11.27
CA LEU A 64 -0.79 -17.53 -10.88
C LEU A 64 -0.47 -19.02 -11.10
N LEU A 65 -1.49 -19.89 -11.09
CA LEU A 65 -1.31 -21.31 -11.42
C LEU A 65 -0.92 -21.58 -12.89
N GLN A 66 -1.12 -20.59 -13.78
CA GLN A 66 -0.69 -20.68 -15.19
C GLN A 66 0.78 -20.30 -15.38
N GLU A 67 1.44 -19.86 -14.32
CA GLU A 67 2.82 -19.40 -14.34
C GLU A 67 3.78 -20.48 -13.82
N ASP A 68 4.94 -20.63 -14.46
CA ASP A 68 5.96 -21.61 -14.02
C ASP A 68 6.59 -21.22 -12.67
N SER A 69 6.87 -19.94 -12.49
CA SER A 69 7.53 -19.39 -11.29
C SER A 69 6.96 -18.00 -10.99
N PRO A 70 5.72 -17.93 -10.45
CA PRO A 70 5.10 -16.64 -10.19
C PRO A 70 5.81 -15.89 -9.05
N LEU A 71 6.22 -14.66 -9.32
CA LEU A 71 6.71 -13.71 -8.32
C LEU A 71 5.61 -12.71 -8.00
N VAL A 72 5.30 -12.55 -6.71
CA VAL A 72 4.26 -11.65 -6.20
C VAL A 72 4.87 -10.59 -5.29
N LEU A 73 4.44 -9.35 -5.41
CA LEU A 73 4.82 -8.27 -4.50
C LEU A 73 3.57 -7.73 -3.79
N ASP A 74 3.58 -7.69 -2.47
CA ASP A 74 2.59 -7.00 -1.65
C ASP A 74 3.21 -5.66 -1.18
N VAL A 75 2.83 -4.57 -1.86
CA VAL A 75 3.51 -3.27 -1.75
C VAL A 75 2.71 -2.30 -0.88
N GLY A 76 3.38 -1.67 0.08
CA GLY A 76 2.73 -0.93 1.14
C GLY A 76 1.98 -1.85 2.10
N CYS A 77 2.52 -3.05 2.32
CA CYS A 77 1.86 -4.13 3.07
C CYS A 77 1.58 -3.76 4.54
N GLY A 78 2.20 -2.69 5.05
CA GLY A 78 2.15 -2.38 6.47
C GLY A 78 2.62 -3.57 7.29
N MET A 79 1.77 -4.02 8.21
CA MET A 79 1.95 -5.27 8.95
C MET A 79 0.69 -6.15 8.85
N SER A 80 -0.17 -5.93 7.83
CA SER A 80 -1.44 -6.63 7.68
C SER A 80 -1.28 -8.03 7.08
N TYR A 81 -0.30 -8.22 6.19
CA TYR A 81 -0.15 -9.46 5.40
C TYR A 81 -1.47 -9.85 4.71
N ALA A 82 -2.09 -8.87 4.05
CA ALA A 82 -3.41 -9.02 3.45
C ALA A 82 -3.44 -9.94 2.22
N THR A 83 -2.27 -10.21 1.63
CA THR A 83 -2.15 -11.10 0.48
C THR A 83 -1.78 -12.51 0.93
N GLY A 84 -2.57 -13.50 0.54
CA GLY A 84 -2.30 -14.93 0.81
C GLY A 84 -0.99 -15.38 0.14
N ASN A 85 -0.29 -16.32 0.77
CA ASN A 85 1.03 -16.76 0.34
C ASN A 85 1.09 -18.20 -0.18
N TYR A 86 -0.06 -18.74 -0.58
CA TYR A 86 -0.17 -20.05 -1.23
C TYR A 86 -1.00 -19.96 -2.51
N ILE A 87 -0.76 -20.89 -3.45
CA ILE A 87 -1.60 -21.17 -4.63
C ILE A 87 -1.97 -22.65 -4.67
N GLY A 88 -3.03 -22.98 -5.40
CA GLY A 88 -3.54 -24.35 -5.57
C GLY A 88 -4.91 -24.53 -4.94
N ASP A 89 -5.16 -25.74 -4.47
CA ASP A 89 -6.35 -26.10 -3.70
C ASP A 89 -5.97 -26.45 -2.25
N GLU A 90 -6.94 -26.50 -1.34
CA GLU A 90 -6.72 -26.75 0.09
C GLU A 90 -5.93 -28.04 0.38
N ASN A 91 -6.02 -29.04 -0.48
CA ASN A 91 -5.35 -30.32 -0.31
C ASN A 91 -3.93 -30.33 -0.93
N LYS A 92 -3.64 -29.41 -1.85
CA LYS A 92 -2.40 -29.37 -2.65
C LYS A 92 -1.86 -27.95 -2.82
N LYS A 93 -1.96 -27.13 -1.76
CA LYS A 93 -1.44 -25.78 -1.83
C LYS A 93 0.09 -25.74 -1.89
N LYS A 94 0.63 -24.87 -2.75
CA LYS A 94 2.07 -24.61 -2.93
C LYS A 94 2.40 -23.22 -2.41
N PRO A 95 3.55 -23.01 -1.74
CA PRO A 95 3.96 -21.68 -1.34
C PRO A 95 4.23 -20.81 -2.57
N LEU A 96 3.84 -19.54 -2.47
CA LEU A 96 4.18 -18.49 -3.42
C LEU A 96 5.53 -17.87 -3.07
N ASP A 97 6.27 -17.47 -4.10
CA ASP A 97 7.36 -16.50 -3.96
C ASP A 97 6.72 -15.11 -3.85
N ILE A 98 6.53 -14.67 -2.61
CA ILE A 98 5.89 -13.40 -2.28
C ILE A 98 6.78 -12.54 -1.40
N HIS A 99 6.96 -11.29 -1.78
CA HIS A 99 7.71 -10.29 -1.04
C HIS A 99 6.76 -9.26 -0.45
N TYR A 100 6.87 -9.03 0.85
CA TYR A 100 6.11 -8.02 1.60
C TYR A 100 6.95 -6.76 1.73
N ILE A 101 6.54 -5.68 1.08
CA ILE A 101 7.37 -4.48 0.88
C ILE A 101 6.74 -3.29 1.55
N ASP A 102 7.52 -2.56 2.36
CA ASP A 102 7.07 -1.33 3.00
C ASP A 102 8.25 -0.39 3.29
N PRO A 103 8.11 0.93 3.13
CA PRO A 103 9.17 1.87 3.48
C PRO A 103 9.50 1.92 4.96
N LEU A 104 8.59 1.46 5.85
CA LEU A 104 8.79 1.41 7.29
C LEU A 104 9.29 0.05 7.80
N ALA A 105 9.74 -0.84 6.92
CA ALA A 105 10.17 -2.21 7.21
C ALA A 105 11.13 -2.33 8.41
N SER A 106 12.08 -1.39 8.57
CA SER A 106 13.01 -1.40 9.71
C SER A 106 12.31 -1.31 11.06
N TYR A 107 11.27 -0.48 11.16
CA TYR A 107 10.47 -0.36 12.37
C TYR A 107 9.51 -1.54 12.56
N PHE A 108 8.91 -2.00 11.48
CA PHE A 108 7.95 -3.09 11.51
C PHE A 108 8.62 -4.42 11.92
N ASN A 109 9.79 -4.71 11.40
CA ASN A 109 10.56 -5.90 11.80
C ASN A 109 10.96 -5.85 13.29
N ILE A 110 11.28 -4.69 13.85
CA ILE A 110 11.50 -4.53 15.30
C ILE A 110 10.20 -4.81 16.09
N ILE A 111 9.05 -4.38 15.57
CA ILE A 111 7.74 -4.63 16.20
C ILE A 111 7.43 -6.14 16.18
N LEU A 112 7.63 -6.83 15.05
CA LEU A 112 7.47 -8.29 14.95
C LEU A 112 8.31 -9.02 15.97
N GLN A 113 9.60 -8.70 16.08
CA GLN A 113 10.50 -9.29 17.07
C GLN A 113 10.06 -9.00 18.50
N ARG A 114 9.71 -7.75 18.81
CA ARG A 114 9.25 -7.32 20.15
C ARG A 114 8.03 -8.09 20.61
N HIS A 115 7.08 -8.31 19.74
CA HIS A 115 5.83 -9.00 20.05
C HIS A 115 5.88 -10.50 19.75
N LYS A 116 7.08 -11.04 19.39
CA LYS A 116 7.32 -12.47 19.13
C LYS A 116 6.33 -13.05 18.11
N ARG A 117 6.06 -12.28 17.03
CA ARG A 117 5.18 -12.73 15.96
C ARG A 117 5.98 -13.51 14.92
N ASN A 118 5.55 -14.74 14.64
CA ASN A 118 6.17 -15.60 13.62
C ASN A 118 5.60 -15.27 12.24
N MET A 119 5.96 -14.09 11.74
CA MET A 119 5.59 -13.62 10.40
C MET A 119 6.87 -13.41 9.59
N PRO A 120 6.82 -13.50 8.26
CA PRO A 120 7.99 -13.22 7.42
C PRO A 120 8.46 -11.79 7.62
N PRO A 121 9.76 -11.52 7.43
CA PRO A 121 10.27 -10.16 7.49
C PRO A 121 9.67 -9.31 6.38
N ILE A 122 9.47 -8.03 6.66
CA ILE A 122 9.06 -7.04 5.68
C ILE A 122 10.33 -6.46 5.05
N GLU A 123 10.35 -6.36 3.73
CA GLU A 123 11.45 -5.81 2.96
C GLU A 123 11.33 -4.30 2.82
N PHE A 124 12.47 -3.61 2.88
CA PHE A 124 12.49 -2.17 2.63
C PHE A 124 12.29 -1.88 1.15
N GLY A 125 11.29 -1.08 0.86
CA GLY A 125 10.99 -0.57 -0.48
C GLY A 125 9.85 0.42 -0.44
N SER A 126 9.74 1.23 -1.48
CA SER A 126 8.67 2.20 -1.67
C SER A 126 8.04 1.97 -3.04
N MET A 127 6.73 2.15 -3.14
CA MET A 127 6.04 2.00 -4.42
C MET A 127 6.55 2.97 -5.48
N GLU A 128 7.01 4.16 -5.08
CA GLU A 128 7.56 5.18 -5.97
C GLU A 128 8.95 4.84 -6.54
N HIS A 129 9.56 3.74 -6.08
CA HIS A 129 10.92 3.32 -6.46
C HIS A 129 10.99 1.82 -6.74
N LEU A 130 9.88 1.20 -7.10
CA LEU A 130 9.76 -0.25 -7.13
C LEU A 130 10.66 -0.89 -8.19
N SER A 131 10.81 -0.27 -9.35
CA SER A 131 11.65 -0.76 -10.44
C SER A 131 13.14 -0.77 -10.11
N TYR A 132 13.60 0.02 -9.11
CA TYR A 132 14.96 -0.07 -8.62
C TYR A 132 15.26 -1.42 -7.94
N PHE A 133 14.28 -1.98 -7.23
CA PHE A 133 14.43 -3.26 -6.53
C PHE A 133 14.09 -4.46 -7.42
N TYR A 134 13.17 -4.25 -8.37
CA TYR A 134 12.59 -5.29 -9.23
C TYR A 134 12.68 -4.89 -10.71
N ASP A 135 13.90 -4.62 -11.17
CA ASP A 135 14.21 -4.14 -12.53
C ASP A 135 14.11 -5.22 -13.62
N LYS A 136 14.09 -6.51 -13.22
CA LYS A 136 14.10 -7.66 -14.16
C LYS A 136 12.79 -7.86 -14.90
N LYS A 137 11.77 -7.05 -14.63
CA LYS A 137 10.46 -7.14 -15.30
C LYS A 137 9.89 -8.56 -15.33
N ASN A 138 10.01 -9.27 -14.21
CA ASN A 138 9.58 -10.66 -14.06
C ASN A 138 8.46 -10.85 -13.04
N VAL A 139 7.97 -9.77 -12.46
CA VAL A 139 6.89 -9.81 -11.45
C VAL A 139 5.57 -10.18 -12.14
N SER A 140 4.88 -11.19 -11.63
CA SER A 140 3.61 -11.66 -12.18
C SER A 140 2.42 -10.87 -11.63
N LEU A 141 2.45 -10.54 -10.35
CA LEU A 141 1.37 -9.82 -9.66
C LEU A 141 1.95 -8.84 -8.66
N ILE A 142 1.45 -7.63 -8.66
CA ILE A 142 1.68 -6.63 -7.61
C ILE A 142 0.34 -6.29 -6.98
N THR A 143 0.24 -6.37 -5.65
CA THR A 143 -0.92 -5.90 -4.89
C THR A 143 -0.56 -4.61 -4.14
N ILE A 144 -1.45 -3.61 -4.22
CA ILE A 144 -1.42 -2.40 -3.39
C ILE A 144 -2.80 -2.29 -2.74
N GLN A 145 -2.89 -2.63 -1.47
CA GLN A 145 -4.15 -2.69 -0.75
C GLN A 145 -4.16 -1.67 0.39
N ASN A 146 -5.04 -0.67 0.29
CA ASN A 146 -5.19 0.40 1.28
C ASN A 146 -3.87 1.14 1.61
N ALA A 147 -3.04 1.36 0.61
CA ALA A 147 -1.72 1.96 0.78
C ALA A 147 -1.41 3.07 -0.24
N LEU A 148 -2.14 3.12 -1.36
CA LEU A 148 -1.86 4.10 -2.42
C LEU A 148 -2.19 5.53 -1.98
N ASP A 149 -3.20 5.73 -1.13
CA ASP A 149 -3.55 7.00 -0.50
C ASP A 149 -2.48 7.48 0.50
N HIS A 150 -1.63 6.56 0.98
CA HIS A 150 -0.47 6.81 1.83
C HIS A 150 0.80 7.19 1.04
N SER A 151 0.79 7.06 -0.27
CA SER A 151 1.94 7.42 -1.11
C SER A 151 2.18 8.92 -1.11
N SER A 152 3.43 9.33 -1.28
CA SER A 152 3.80 10.74 -1.50
C SER A 152 3.54 11.17 -2.95
N GLN A 153 3.58 10.21 -3.90
CA GLN A 153 3.38 10.39 -5.34
C GLN A 153 2.70 9.14 -5.92
N PRO A 154 1.39 8.96 -5.71
CA PRO A 154 0.69 7.73 -6.09
C PRO A 154 0.75 7.42 -7.59
N GLU A 155 0.75 8.45 -8.46
CA GLU A 155 0.93 8.30 -9.90
C GLU A 155 2.29 7.67 -10.26
N LYS A 156 3.36 8.12 -9.60
CA LYS A 156 4.69 7.52 -9.75
C LYS A 156 4.69 6.08 -9.29
N GLY A 157 4.05 5.80 -8.15
CA GLY A 157 3.93 4.44 -7.60
C GLY A 157 3.26 3.46 -8.57
N ILE A 158 2.20 3.89 -9.24
CA ILE A 158 1.52 3.06 -10.27
C ILE A 158 2.44 2.79 -11.46
N LEU A 159 3.13 3.81 -11.98
CA LEU A 159 4.03 3.66 -13.13
C LEU A 159 5.24 2.78 -12.77
N GLU A 160 5.81 2.91 -11.57
CA GLU A 160 6.89 2.05 -11.09
C GLU A 160 6.46 0.60 -10.92
N ALA A 161 5.24 0.36 -10.43
CA ALA A 161 4.68 -0.98 -10.38
C ALA A 161 4.54 -1.59 -11.80
N LEU A 162 4.04 -0.81 -12.76
CA LEU A 162 3.97 -1.27 -14.16
C LEU A 162 5.34 -1.52 -14.78
N ARG A 163 6.38 -0.75 -14.42
CA ARG A 163 7.76 -1.02 -14.88
C ARG A 163 8.29 -2.37 -14.37
N SER A 164 7.99 -2.71 -13.12
CA SER A 164 8.46 -3.95 -12.48
C SER A 164 7.72 -5.19 -12.98
N LEU A 165 6.48 -5.05 -13.43
CA LEU A 165 5.69 -6.15 -13.97
C LEU A 165 6.23 -6.66 -15.31
N LYS A 166 6.14 -7.96 -15.55
CA LYS A 166 6.27 -8.54 -16.88
C LYS A 166 5.08 -8.16 -17.76
N ILE A 167 5.22 -8.28 -19.08
CA ILE A 167 4.09 -8.18 -20.02
C ILE A 167 3.04 -9.25 -19.65
N GLY A 168 1.76 -8.87 -19.57
CA GLY A 168 0.67 -9.72 -19.11
C GLY A 168 0.52 -9.80 -17.59
N GLY A 169 1.50 -9.29 -16.82
CA GLY A 169 1.42 -9.19 -15.36
C GLY A 169 0.32 -8.23 -14.89
N ILE A 170 -0.09 -8.38 -13.65
CA ILE A 170 -1.23 -7.66 -13.07
C ILE A 170 -0.76 -6.74 -11.95
N LEU A 171 -1.19 -5.48 -11.99
CA LEU A 171 -1.26 -4.61 -10.82
C LEU A 171 -2.69 -4.62 -10.30
N TYR A 172 -2.87 -5.09 -9.07
CA TYR A 172 -4.14 -5.13 -8.35
C TYR A 172 -4.19 -4.03 -7.29
N LEU A 173 -5.18 -3.16 -7.39
CA LEU A 173 -5.44 -2.07 -6.45
C LEU A 173 -6.76 -2.33 -5.72
N ASN A 174 -6.78 -2.20 -4.39
CA ASN A 174 -7.99 -2.33 -3.56
C ASN A 174 -7.96 -1.29 -2.45
N HIS A 175 -8.90 -0.36 -2.44
CA HIS A 175 -8.88 0.79 -1.54
C HIS A 175 -10.25 1.14 -0.97
N HIS A 176 -10.27 1.57 0.27
CA HIS A 176 -11.41 2.30 0.82
C HIS A 176 -11.60 3.62 0.07
N PRO A 177 -12.83 4.00 -0.30
CA PRO A 177 -13.08 5.26 -0.99
C PRO A 177 -12.86 6.45 -0.05
N ASN A 178 -12.24 7.51 -0.58
CA ASN A 178 -12.16 8.84 0.02
C ASN A 178 -11.59 8.88 1.46
N GLU A 179 -10.59 8.05 1.75
CA GLU A 179 -10.07 7.87 3.09
C GLU A 179 -9.38 9.14 3.64
N ALA A 180 -8.73 9.94 2.80
CA ALA A 180 -8.15 11.21 3.23
C ALA A 180 -9.20 12.19 3.78
N VAL A 181 -10.39 12.27 3.17
CA VAL A 181 -11.50 13.08 3.69
C VAL A 181 -12.00 12.52 5.02
N VAL A 182 -12.16 11.19 5.11
CA VAL A 182 -12.63 10.52 6.34
C VAL A 182 -11.66 10.73 7.51
N GLU A 183 -10.37 10.69 7.24
CA GLU A 183 -9.30 10.90 8.24
C GLU A 183 -8.82 12.36 8.33
N HIS A 184 -9.54 13.31 7.69
CA HIS A 184 -9.23 14.74 7.73
C HIS A 184 -7.82 15.10 7.28
N TYR A 185 -7.30 14.40 6.27
CA TYR A 185 -5.94 14.56 5.72
C TYR A 185 -4.83 14.43 6.78
N LYS A 186 -5.03 13.56 7.78
CA LYS A 186 -4.06 13.30 8.84
C LYS A 186 -3.11 12.16 8.50
N GLY A 187 -1.88 12.23 9.05
CA GLY A 187 -0.90 11.16 8.88
C GLY A 187 -0.54 10.94 7.42
N PHE A 188 -0.63 9.70 6.98
CA PHE A 188 -0.36 9.31 5.60
C PHE A 188 -1.53 9.48 4.65
N HIS A 189 -2.76 9.61 5.12
CA HIS A 189 -3.95 9.80 4.28
C HIS A 189 -3.92 11.16 3.59
N GLN A 190 -3.26 11.24 2.44
CA GLN A 190 -3.06 12.48 1.70
C GLN A 190 -3.85 12.55 0.40
N TYR A 191 -4.35 11.40 -0.05
CA TYR A 191 -5.12 11.26 -1.28
C TYR A 191 -6.43 10.53 -1.02
N ASN A 192 -7.40 10.82 -1.86
CA ASN A 192 -8.65 10.10 -1.94
C ASN A 192 -8.65 9.26 -3.20
N ILE A 193 -9.29 8.11 -3.13
CA ILE A 193 -9.46 7.20 -4.26
C ILE A 193 -10.95 6.97 -4.42
N ASP A 194 -11.46 7.12 -5.64
CA ASP A 194 -12.87 6.87 -5.93
C ASP A 194 -13.06 6.48 -7.39
N ILE A 195 -14.31 6.22 -7.79
CA ILE A 195 -14.70 6.02 -9.17
C ILE A 195 -15.49 7.26 -9.62
N ASN A 196 -15.03 7.90 -10.70
CA ASN A 196 -15.70 9.00 -11.35
C ASN A 196 -15.91 8.65 -12.84
N ASN A 197 -17.16 8.71 -13.33
CA ASN A 197 -17.52 8.37 -14.72
C ASN A 197 -17.00 7.00 -15.19
N GLY A 198 -16.90 6.01 -14.30
CA GLY A 198 -16.40 4.67 -14.62
C GLY A 198 -14.88 4.53 -14.60
N GLU A 199 -14.14 5.59 -14.34
CA GLU A 199 -12.69 5.60 -14.20
C GLU A 199 -12.29 5.65 -12.73
N MET A 200 -11.20 4.99 -12.37
CA MET A 200 -10.57 5.17 -11.07
C MET A 200 -9.83 6.50 -11.03
N VAL A 201 -10.14 7.32 -10.04
CA VAL A 201 -9.51 8.61 -9.83
C VAL A 201 -8.79 8.66 -8.48
N ILE A 202 -7.63 9.30 -8.49
CA ILE A 202 -6.90 9.70 -7.29
C ILE A 202 -6.96 11.22 -7.21
N TRP A 203 -7.43 11.75 -6.07
CA TRP A 203 -7.61 13.18 -5.94
C TRP A 203 -7.28 13.71 -4.54
N ASN A 204 -6.99 14.99 -4.46
CA ASN A 204 -6.88 15.75 -3.23
C ASN A 204 -7.35 17.20 -3.47
N ASN A 205 -7.08 18.11 -2.53
CA ASN A 205 -7.51 19.52 -2.65
C ASN A 205 -6.83 20.30 -3.79
N TYR A 206 -5.86 19.70 -4.50
CA TYR A 206 -5.02 20.41 -5.48
C TYR A 206 -5.06 19.77 -6.86
N GLN A 207 -5.36 18.48 -6.96
CA GLN A 207 -5.31 17.73 -8.21
C GLN A 207 -6.28 16.54 -8.21
N GLU A 208 -6.68 16.14 -9.41
CA GLU A 208 -7.35 14.88 -9.70
C GLU A 208 -6.60 14.21 -10.86
N ILE A 209 -6.37 12.91 -10.74
CA ILE A 209 -5.66 12.10 -11.72
C ILE A 209 -6.54 10.91 -12.07
N SER A 210 -6.92 10.76 -13.34
CA SER A 210 -7.52 9.53 -13.86
C SER A 210 -6.44 8.47 -14.03
N ILE A 211 -6.59 7.35 -13.35
CA ILE A 211 -5.67 6.21 -13.49
C ILE A 211 -5.85 5.56 -14.86
N ASN A 212 -7.09 5.51 -15.37
CA ASN A 212 -7.36 5.00 -16.70
C ASN A 212 -6.54 5.75 -17.76
N ASN A 213 -6.51 7.09 -17.70
CA ASN A 213 -5.72 7.90 -18.62
C ASN A 213 -4.22 7.74 -18.39
N LEU A 214 -3.77 7.64 -17.12
CA LEU A 214 -2.36 7.48 -16.77
C LEU A 214 -1.74 6.22 -17.37
N VAL A 215 -2.50 5.11 -17.42
CA VAL A 215 -1.99 3.81 -17.85
C VAL A 215 -2.39 3.42 -19.28
N SER A 216 -3.22 4.19 -19.97
CA SER A 216 -3.87 3.84 -21.25
C SER A 216 -2.91 3.34 -22.32
N ASP A 217 -1.72 3.95 -22.43
CA ASP A 217 -0.72 3.58 -23.41
C ASP A 217 -0.02 2.26 -23.08
N TYR A 218 -0.04 1.82 -21.81
CA TYR A 218 0.81 0.73 -21.30
C TYR A 218 0.03 -0.47 -20.81
N ALA A 219 -1.25 -0.30 -20.46
CA ALA A 219 -2.03 -1.33 -19.81
C ALA A 219 -3.52 -1.25 -20.14
N ASP A 220 -4.21 -2.39 -20.00
CA ASP A 220 -5.66 -2.42 -19.89
C ASP A 220 -6.04 -2.31 -18.43
N ILE A 221 -7.12 -1.59 -18.14
CA ILE A 221 -7.63 -1.40 -16.79
C ILE A 221 -9.10 -1.75 -16.70
N GLU A 222 -9.48 -2.54 -15.71
CA GLU A 222 -10.85 -2.80 -15.31
C GLU A 222 -11.07 -2.21 -13.93
N VAL A 223 -12.12 -1.39 -13.77
CA VAL A 223 -12.44 -0.70 -12.51
C VAL A 223 -13.79 -1.16 -12.01
N LYS A 224 -13.87 -1.52 -10.72
CA LYS A 224 -15.09 -1.99 -10.08
C LYS A 224 -15.26 -1.36 -8.70
N ARG A 225 -16.53 -1.24 -8.29
CA ARG A 225 -16.88 -1.03 -6.89
C ARG A 225 -17.39 -2.35 -6.34
N HIS A 226 -16.68 -2.90 -5.38
CA HIS A 226 -17.08 -4.13 -4.72
C HIS A 226 -18.26 -3.90 -3.75
N ASP A 227 -18.98 -4.95 -3.38
CA ASP A 227 -20.17 -4.88 -2.53
C ASP A 227 -19.90 -4.27 -1.14
N ASN A 228 -18.68 -4.40 -0.63
CA ASN A 228 -18.24 -3.77 0.62
C ASN A 228 -17.94 -2.26 0.47
N GLY A 229 -18.06 -1.70 -0.74
CA GLY A 229 -17.81 -0.31 -1.08
C GLY A 229 -16.39 0.01 -1.53
N HIS A 230 -15.47 -0.96 -1.51
CA HIS A 230 -14.10 -0.73 -1.97
C HIS A 230 -14.02 -0.41 -3.46
N VAL A 231 -13.04 0.39 -3.82
CA VAL A 231 -12.65 0.67 -5.19
C VAL A 231 -11.54 -0.30 -5.59
N ILE A 232 -11.81 -1.09 -6.61
CA ILE A 232 -10.87 -2.10 -7.12
C ILE A 232 -10.49 -1.74 -8.55
N ALA A 233 -9.20 -1.81 -8.86
CA ALA A 233 -8.71 -1.75 -10.23
C ALA A 233 -7.78 -2.94 -10.51
N ILE A 234 -8.02 -3.59 -11.64
CA ILE A 234 -7.21 -4.69 -12.16
C ILE A 234 -6.54 -4.16 -13.43
N ILE A 235 -5.24 -3.95 -13.38
CA ILE A 235 -4.45 -3.32 -14.43
C ILE A 235 -3.51 -4.35 -15.03
N ARG A 236 -3.73 -4.73 -16.29
CA ARG A 236 -2.92 -5.72 -17.03
C ARG A 236 -1.92 -5.02 -17.93
N LYS A 237 -0.64 -5.19 -17.68
CA LYS A 237 0.43 -4.61 -18.51
C LYS A 237 0.41 -5.20 -19.92
N LYS A 238 0.40 -4.34 -20.94
CA LYS A 238 0.44 -4.71 -22.37
C LYS A 238 1.79 -4.48 -23.02
N GLN A 239 2.46 -3.41 -22.63
CA GLN A 239 3.74 -3.05 -23.21
C GLN A 239 4.68 -2.39 -22.20
N GLU A 240 5.96 -2.31 -22.56
CA GLU A 240 6.97 -1.70 -21.69
C GLU A 240 6.81 -0.21 -21.60
N LEU A 241 7.01 0.32 -20.39
CA LEU A 241 7.14 1.74 -20.17
C LEU A 241 8.56 2.19 -20.51
N PRO A 242 8.75 3.47 -20.94
CA PRO A 242 10.08 4.05 -21.04
C PRO A 242 10.82 3.99 -19.71
N ASP A 243 12.14 3.80 -19.79
CA ASP A 243 12.98 3.88 -18.60
C ASP A 243 12.87 5.30 -18.00
N GLU A 244 12.79 5.38 -16.68
CA GLU A 244 12.75 6.67 -16.01
C GLU A 244 14.17 7.23 -15.89
N PRO A 245 14.42 8.49 -16.31
CA PRO A 245 15.76 9.08 -16.24
C PRO A 245 16.16 9.51 -14.83
N CYS A 246 15.46 9.06 -13.79
CA CYS A 246 15.67 9.49 -12.42
C CYS A 246 16.77 8.71 -11.71
N ASN A 247 17.49 9.40 -10.83
CA ASN A 247 18.45 8.80 -9.92
C ASN A 247 17.74 8.14 -8.72
N LEU A 248 17.01 7.04 -8.99
CA LEU A 248 16.23 6.32 -7.98
C LEU A 248 17.08 5.91 -6.76
N GLU A 249 18.36 5.60 -6.97
CA GLU A 249 19.25 5.21 -5.88
C GLU A 249 19.45 6.33 -4.85
N ASP A 250 19.65 7.57 -5.30
CA ASP A 250 19.83 8.70 -4.38
C ASP A 250 18.53 9.07 -3.68
N GLU A 251 17.40 8.98 -4.37
CA GLU A 251 16.07 9.18 -3.77
C GLU A 251 15.79 8.16 -2.67
N ILE A 252 16.08 6.87 -2.91
CA ILE A 252 15.93 5.80 -1.93
C ILE A 252 16.85 5.98 -0.73
N LYS A 253 18.11 6.34 -0.96
CA LYS A 253 19.07 6.64 0.12
C LYS A 253 18.59 7.82 0.97
N GLN A 254 18.05 8.85 0.33
CA GLN A 254 17.51 10.01 1.04
C GLN A 254 16.25 9.64 1.82
N LEU A 255 15.30 8.90 1.22
CA LEU A 255 14.10 8.41 1.87
C LEU A 255 14.43 7.59 3.13
N SER A 256 15.34 6.63 3.01
CA SER A 256 15.81 5.81 4.13
C SER A 256 16.39 6.65 5.26
N LYS A 257 17.25 7.66 4.94
CA LYS A 257 17.80 8.59 5.94
C LYS A 257 16.71 9.38 6.66
N ASP A 258 15.72 9.84 5.91
CA ASP A 258 14.66 10.69 6.46
C ASP A 258 13.68 9.92 7.32
N ILE A 259 13.33 8.68 6.94
CA ILE A 259 12.55 7.76 7.78
C ILE A 259 13.27 7.51 9.11
N ASN A 260 14.58 7.28 9.08
CA ASN A 260 15.38 7.02 10.28
C ASN A 260 15.49 8.23 11.23
N LYS A 261 15.14 9.44 10.76
CA LYS A 261 15.05 10.65 11.59
C LYS A 261 13.69 10.83 12.28
N MET A 262 12.85 9.79 12.30
CA MET A 262 11.53 9.83 12.95
C MET A 262 11.58 10.59 14.28
N ASN A 263 10.64 11.53 14.46
CA ASN A 263 10.57 12.35 15.67
C ASN A 263 10.17 11.49 16.89
N LYS A 264 11.11 11.22 17.78
CA LYS A 264 10.92 10.37 18.96
C LYS A 264 9.82 10.90 19.90
N LEU A 265 9.71 12.23 20.06
CA LEU A 265 8.69 12.82 20.92
C LEU A 265 7.30 12.61 20.34
N SER A 266 7.14 12.82 19.03
CA SER A 266 5.89 12.51 18.33
C SER A 266 5.54 11.02 18.42
N TYR A 267 6.51 10.13 18.25
CA TYR A 267 6.30 8.70 18.43
C TYR A 267 5.79 8.38 19.86
N TRP A 268 6.42 8.90 20.90
CA TRP A 268 5.97 8.66 22.28
C TRP A 268 4.55 9.17 22.52
N LYS A 269 4.22 10.36 22.02
CA LYS A 269 2.86 10.92 22.09
C LYS A 269 1.84 9.98 21.42
N TYR A 270 2.09 9.61 20.16
CA TYR A 270 1.17 8.73 19.42
C TYR A 270 1.13 7.32 20.00
N ASN A 271 2.26 6.78 20.45
CA ASN A 271 2.30 5.46 21.07
C ASN A 271 1.46 5.40 22.36
N THR A 272 1.44 6.46 23.16
CA THR A 272 0.56 6.55 24.34
C THR A 272 -0.90 6.60 23.94
N ILE A 273 -1.27 7.42 22.95
CA ILE A 273 -2.64 7.51 22.45
C ILE A 273 -3.08 6.15 21.89
N GLN A 274 -2.29 5.55 21.02
CA GLN A 274 -2.60 4.27 20.38
C GLN A 274 -2.66 3.12 21.41
N PHE A 275 -1.86 3.17 22.48
CA PHE A 275 -1.94 2.19 23.57
C PHE A 275 -3.36 2.10 24.15
N PHE A 276 -3.99 3.22 24.45
CA PHE A 276 -5.35 3.24 24.97
C PHE A 276 -6.40 2.95 23.90
N VAL A 277 -6.24 3.51 22.69
CA VAL A 277 -7.20 3.31 21.61
C VAL A 277 -7.24 1.84 21.16
N GLN A 278 -6.08 1.20 21.00
CA GLN A 278 -6.02 -0.18 20.54
C GLN A 278 -6.41 -1.21 21.62
N ALA A 279 -6.39 -0.84 22.90
CA ALA A 279 -6.94 -1.67 23.98
C ALA A 279 -8.48 -1.77 23.95
N LEU A 280 -9.17 -0.87 23.25
CA LEU A 280 -10.63 -0.88 23.14
C LEU A 280 -11.10 -1.93 22.11
N SER A 281 -12.25 -2.55 22.39
CA SER A 281 -12.89 -3.42 21.41
C SER A 281 -13.29 -2.63 20.14
N TRP A 282 -13.39 -3.32 19.00
CA TRP A 282 -13.82 -2.72 17.75
C TRP A 282 -15.17 -2.01 17.88
N GLU A 283 -16.14 -2.65 18.53
CA GLU A 283 -17.46 -2.07 18.77
C GLU A 283 -17.40 -0.75 19.55
N THR A 284 -16.55 -0.69 20.59
CA THR A 284 -16.33 0.54 21.37
C THR A 284 -15.70 1.63 20.53
N LYS A 285 -14.70 1.30 19.70
CA LYS A 285 -14.09 2.25 18.75
C LYS A 285 -15.12 2.84 17.80
N MET A 286 -15.99 2.00 17.22
CA MET A 286 -17.03 2.43 16.29
C MET A 286 -18.10 3.30 16.97
N ARG A 287 -18.48 3.00 18.22
CA ARG A 287 -19.40 3.86 19.01
C ARG A 287 -18.77 5.23 19.26
N LEU A 288 -17.52 5.30 19.68
CA LEU A 288 -16.81 6.56 19.90
C LEU A 288 -16.65 7.37 18.61
N LYS A 289 -16.30 6.75 17.47
CA LYS A 289 -16.28 7.43 16.16
C LYS A 289 -17.65 8.05 15.80
N LYS A 290 -18.76 7.35 16.05
CA LYS A 290 -20.11 7.88 15.81
C LYS A 290 -20.42 9.07 16.70
N MET A 291 -20.09 9.01 17.99
CA MET A 291 -20.34 10.11 18.93
C MET A 291 -19.55 11.38 18.55
N ILE A 292 -18.28 11.23 18.15
CA ILE A 292 -17.42 12.35 17.74
C ILE A 292 -17.92 12.99 16.43
N LYS A 293 -18.52 12.20 15.51
CA LYS A 293 -19.10 12.73 14.27
C LYS A 293 -20.43 13.50 14.48
N GLN A 294 -21.09 13.31 15.61
CA GLN A 294 -22.37 13.96 15.95
C GLN A 294 -22.20 15.20 16.85
N ALA A 295 -21.01 15.45 17.37
CA ALA A 295 -20.61 16.60 18.15
C ALA A 295 -19.90 17.65 17.28
#